data_d32f9e35f7ff6a7c9c7e9222bf427a44
#
_entry.id   d32f9e35f7ff6a7c9c7e9222bf427a44
#
_cell.length_a   1.000
_cell.length_b   1.000
_cell.length_c   1.000
_cell.angle_alpha   90.00
_cell.angle_beta   90.00
_cell.angle_gamma   90.00
#
_symmetry.space_group_name_H-M   'P 1'
#
loop_
_entity.id
_entity.type
_entity.pdbx_description
1 polymer ?
#
loop_
_entity_poly.entity_id
_entity_poly.type
_entity_poly.pdbx_seq_one_letter_code
_entity_poly.pdbx_strand_id
1 'polypeptide(L)'
;EKVVLHDRDKKQGSGILQLLSEGSSLTLLDAVRLMITLSDNTATNLVLDRLSDTHDGRMSVVNDFMVTQGLKNTRILNRLYSVETKKLTPEGIRYGIGVATPEDMVMLLESLFKGTLADSSSCKVMLEILKQQSYREMIPRFLPDHACTYLDVANKTGGVNETKVDVGLVFSDKVNYTIAIFVDKHPDHREGPENQAVLLAANVSRAIWNHFTGMTGYRDRKVISDHVDWNALPGGNWVIWRSTAAPFPHKDRVNGFTTSNGTIYPYNPHYADSSITVFIPDGFKESPEGSNVIVHFHGHMNDNMGVLEQFGMPQALLAQKINALLVLPQGPYRARDSFGGKMEDEGGLRRLVEDVLTTMKREKVVKSTSLRHVLVTAHSGGYRPAAISLEKGGLSDKITDVFLFDALYGQHEYFRNWLERSRGNLYGAYTDHLVDELTAFEKATSGEPKARLHFAPTRVDHNAVVQEFFGLWLNQLGRDWKTE
;
A
#
# COMPACT_ATOMS: atom_id res chain seq x y z
N GLU A 1 9.11 5.51 -39.77
CA GLU A 1 8.35 6.67 -40.25
C GLU A 1 8.45 7.78 -39.21
N LYS A 2 8.59 9.05 -39.69
CA LYS A 2 8.57 10.26 -38.84
C LYS A 2 7.19 10.91 -38.93
N VAL A 3 6.74 11.43 -37.79
CA VAL A 3 5.52 12.22 -37.64
C VAL A 3 5.92 13.61 -37.19
N VAL A 4 5.40 14.64 -37.89
CA VAL A 4 5.59 16.06 -37.51
C VAL A 4 4.35 16.53 -36.77
N LEU A 5 4.55 17.17 -35.64
CA LEU A 5 3.49 17.71 -34.79
C LEU A 5 3.13 19.12 -35.28
N HIS A 6 1.85 19.34 -35.56
CA HIS A 6 1.29 20.64 -35.86
C HIS A 6 0.37 21.11 -34.73
N ASP A 7 0.24 22.45 -34.57
CA ASP A 7 -0.65 22.99 -33.52
C ASP A 7 -2.11 22.52 -33.66
N ARG A 8 -2.57 22.30 -34.89
CA ARG A 8 -3.92 21.74 -35.17
C ARG A 8 -4.11 20.30 -34.66
N ASP A 9 -3.01 19.54 -34.50
CA ASP A 9 -3.06 18.15 -34.06
C ASP A 9 -3.17 18.03 -32.55
N LYS A 10 -2.78 19.08 -31.81
CA LYS A 10 -2.73 19.10 -30.35
C LYS A 10 -4.12 18.93 -29.74
N LYS A 11 -4.22 18.02 -28.77
CA LYS A 11 -5.46 17.71 -28.03
C LYS A 11 -5.20 17.86 -26.54
N GLN A 12 -6.16 18.46 -25.85
CA GLN A 12 -6.13 18.66 -24.41
C GLN A 12 -6.22 17.33 -23.62
N GLY A 13 -6.00 17.39 -22.32
CA GLY A 13 -6.10 16.28 -21.39
C GLY A 13 -4.79 15.53 -21.22
N SER A 14 -4.82 14.21 -21.25
CA SER A 14 -3.64 13.36 -20.97
C SER A 14 -2.55 13.50 -22.03
N GLY A 15 -1.31 13.38 -21.59
CA GLY A 15 -0.12 13.36 -22.43
C GLY A 15 0.64 14.68 -22.50
N ILE A 16 1.80 14.63 -23.15
CA ILE A 16 2.79 15.73 -23.20
C ILE A 16 2.92 16.38 -24.57
N LEU A 17 2.47 15.74 -25.66
CA LEU A 17 2.68 16.29 -27.00
C LEU A 17 1.98 17.64 -27.21
N GLN A 18 0.88 17.89 -26.50
CA GLN A 18 0.21 19.18 -26.52
C GLN A 18 1.11 20.35 -26.05
N LEU A 19 2.17 20.07 -25.29
CA LEU A 19 3.10 21.08 -24.73
C LEU A 19 4.30 21.34 -25.62
N LEU A 20 4.53 20.50 -26.63
CA LEU A 20 5.69 20.65 -27.51
C LEU A 20 5.45 21.74 -28.57
N SER A 21 6.55 22.28 -29.12
CA SER A 21 6.49 23.33 -30.16
C SER A 21 5.97 22.79 -31.48
N GLU A 22 5.32 23.64 -32.27
CA GLU A 22 5.00 23.42 -33.69
C GLU A 22 6.25 22.95 -34.46
N GLY A 23 6.11 21.96 -35.30
CA GLY A 23 7.22 21.38 -36.08
C GLY A 23 8.08 20.36 -35.34
N SER A 24 7.80 20.09 -34.07
CA SER A 24 8.46 18.99 -33.34
C SER A 24 8.23 17.66 -34.08
N SER A 25 9.23 16.81 -34.18
CA SER A 25 9.11 15.54 -34.87
C SER A 25 9.49 14.35 -33.98
N LEU A 26 8.73 13.25 -34.12
CA LEU A 26 8.97 12.01 -33.41
C LEU A 26 8.78 10.82 -34.38
N THR A 27 9.20 9.61 -33.98
CA THR A 27 8.89 8.43 -34.75
C THR A 27 7.45 7.98 -34.51
N LEU A 28 6.84 7.28 -35.45
CA LEU A 28 5.50 6.70 -35.26
C LEU A 28 5.50 5.73 -34.06
N LEU A 29 6.60 4.98 -33.84
CA LEU A 29 6.74 4.11 -32.69
C LEU A 29 6.76 4.89 -31.36
N ASP A 30 7.39 6.07 -31.33
CA ASP A 30 7.37 6.91 -30.13
C ASP A 30 5.97 7.50 -29.88
N ALA A 31 5.22 7.82 -30.94
CA ALA A 31 3.82 8.20 -30.81
C ALA A 31 2.99 7.03 -30.20
N VAL A 32 3.20 5.78 -30.65
CA VAL A 32 2.56 4.59 -30.07
C VAL A 32 2.94 4.41 -28.59
N ARG A 33 4.22 4.61 -28.24
CA ARG A 33 4.66 4.55 -26.84
C ARG A 33 3.94 5.59 -25.99
N LEU A 34 3.91 6.85 -26.42
CA LEU A 34 3.23 7.93 -25.67
C LEU A 34 1.71 7.67 -25.57
N MET A 35 1.08 7.17 -26.63
CA MET A 35 -0.33 6.77 -26.63
C MET A 35 -0.65 5.75 -25.53
N ILE A 36 0.25 4.78 -25.32
CA ILE A 36 0.03 3.71 -24.35
C ILE A 36 0.52 4.13 -22.95
N THR A 37 1.77 4.61 -22.81
CA THR A 37 2.41 4.82 -21.51
C THR A 37 1.89 6.04 -20.77
N LEU A 38 1.55 7.12 -21.48
CA LEU A 38 1.02 8.37 -20.92
C LEU A 38 -0.43 8.63 -21.31
N SER A 39 -1.06 7.69 -22.03
CA SER A 39 -2.41 7.91 -22.56
C SER A 39 -2.54 9.22 -23.38
N ASP A 40 -1.51 9.59 -24.13
CA ASP A 40 -1.41 10.86 -24.84
C ASP A 40 -2.49 10.98 -25.93
N ASN A 41 -3.38 11.94 -25.77
CA ASN A 41 -4.52 12.17 -26.68
C ASN A 41 -4.07 12.62 -28.06
N THR A 42 -3.04 13.46 -28.13
CA THR A 42 -2.45 13.91 -29.39
C THR A 42 -1.78 12.75 -30.13
N ALA A 43 -0.97 11.97 -29.41
CA ALA A 43 -0.33 10.79 -29.97
C ALA A 43 -1.34 9.78 -30.51
N THR A 44 -2.44 9.54 -29.77
CA THR A 44 -3.51 8.63 -30.19
C THR A 44 -4.11 9.07 -31.55
N ASN A 45 -4.43 10.34 -31.68
CA ASN A 45 -4.97 10.85 -32.96
C ASN A 45 -3.93 10.80 -34.10
N LEU A 46 -2.65 11.10 -33.82
CA LEU A 46 -1.57 11.00 -34.80
C LEU A 46 -1.39 9.56 -35.33
N VAL A 47 -1.51 8.56 -34.44
CA VAL A 47 -1.46 7.14 -34.81
C VAL A 47 -2.68 6.75 -35.64
N LEU A 48 -3.89 7.15 -35.23
CA LEU A 48 -5.11 6.92 -36.01
C LEU A 48 -5.04 7.53 -37.41
N ASP A 49 -4.45 8.72 -37.54
CA ASP A 49 -4.32 9.44 -38.81
C ASP A 49 -3.45 8.70 -39.87
N ARG A 50 -2.64 7.70 -39.40
CA ARG A 50 -1.82 6.86 -40.27
C ARG A 50 -2.57 5.65 -40.82
N LEU A 51 -3.76 5.35 -40.34
CA LEU A 51 -4.54 4.18 -40.77
C LEU A 51 -5.34 4.43 -42.07
N SER A 52 -5.79 5.69 -42.26
CA SER A 52 -6.57 6.09 -43.45
C SER A 52 -6.63 7.61 -43.60
N ASP A 53 -6.84 8.11 -44.81
CA ASP A 53 -7.01 9.55 -45.08
C ASP A 53 -8.37 10.10 -44.60
N THR A 54 -9.38 9.24 -44.44
CA THR A 54 -10.73 9.64 -44.04
C THR A 54 -11.03 9.21 -42.62
N HIS A 55 -11.89 9.98 -41.92
CA HIS A 55 -12.34 9.64 -40.59
C HIS A 55 -13.00 8.26 -40.51
N ASP A 56 -13.97 8.00 -41.41
CA ASP A 56 -14.68 6.70 -41.44
C ASP A 56 -13.74 5.54 -41.79
N GLY A 57 -12.77 5.76 -42.67
CA GLY A 57 -11.74 4.76 -42.98
C GLY A 57 -10.89 4.39 -41.76
N ARG A 58 -10.47 5.36 -40.96
CA ARG A 58 -9.72 5.09 -39.71
C ARG A 58 -10.52 4.24 -38.72
N MET A 59 -11.79 4.61 -38.52
CA MET A 59 -12.69 3.86 -37.62
C MET A 59 -12.92 2.45 -38.16
N SER A 60 -13.11 2.30 -39.49
CA SER A 60 -13.30 0.99 -40.14
C SER A 60 -12.09 0.08 -39.94
N VAL A 61 -10.87 0.57 -40.22
CA VAL A 61 -9.64 -0.24 -40.05
C VAL A 61 -9.53 -0.83 -38.63
N VAL A 62 -9.77 0.00 -37.60
CA VAL A 62 -9.72 -0.49 -36.23
C VAL A 62 -10.85 -1.45 -35.91
N ASN A 63 -12.08 -1.15 -36.34
CA ASN A 63 -13.26 -1.95 -36.02
C ASN A 63 -13.25 -3.29 -36.78
N ASP A 64 -12.82 -3.32 -38.04
CA ASP A 64 -12.67 -4.53 -38.82
C ASP A 64 -11.60 -5.45 -38.17
N PHE A 65 -10.51 -4.89 -37.68
CA PHE A 65 -9.53 -5.63 -36.91
C PHE A 65 -10.16 -6.26 -35.66
N MET A 66 -10.93 -5.47 -34.85
CA MET A 66 -11.62 -6.03 -33.67
C MET A 66 -12.54 -7.18 -34.02
N VAL A 67 -13.29 -7.06 -35.12
CA VAL A 67 -14.17 -8.15 -35.60
C VAL A 67 -13.37 -9.39 -36.00
N THR A 68 -12.25 -9.22 -36.71
CA THR A 68 -11.38 -10.36 -37.10
C THR A 68 -10.76 -11.07 -35.90
N GLN A 69 -10.57 -10.36 -34.80
CA GLN A 69 -10.10 -10.94 -33.52
C GLN A 69 -11.24 -11.54 -32.67
N GLY A 70 -12.48 -11.51 -33.14
CA GLY A 70 -13.65 -12.04 -32.46
C GLY A 70 -14.19 -11.13 -31.32
N LEU A 71 -13.72 -9.87 -31.24
CA LEU A 71 -14.12 -8.90 -30.22
C LEU A 71 -15.44 -8.24 -30.63
N LYS A 72 -16.55 -8.90 -30.39
CA LYS A 72 -17.87 -8.51 -30.91
C LYS A 72 -18.47 -7.25 -30.27
N ASN A 73 -18.04 -6.91 -29.06
CA ASN A 73 -18.61 -5.81 -28.29
C ASN A 73 -17.63 -4.64 -28.14
N THR A 74 -16.51 -4.69 -28.87
CA THR A 74 -15.47 -3.64 -28.80
C THR A 74 -15.36 -2.92 -30.14
N ARG A 75 -15.47 -1.59 -30.10
CA ARG A 75 -15.31 -0.74 -31.28
C ARG A 75 -14.96 0.69 -30.91
N ILE A 76 -14.19 1.35 -31.77
CA ILE A 76 -13.96 2.80 -31.71
C ILE A 76 -15.09 3.51 -32.45
N LEU A 77 -15.58 4.61 -31.86
CA LEU A 77 -16.68 5.40 -32.40
C LEU A 77 -16.22 6.77 -32.92
N ASN A 78 -15.16 7.33 -32.33
CA ASN A 78 -14.66 8.65 -32.67
C ASN A 78 -13.19 8.83 -32.31
N ARG A 79 -12.58 9.86 -32.88
CA ARG A 79 -11.28 10.41 -32.47
C ARG A 79 -11.39 11.16 -31.14
N LEU A 80 -10.28 11.30 -30.43
CA LEU A 80 -10.21 12.05 -29.20
C LEU A 80 -10.36 13.57 -29.47
N TYR A 81 -11.20 14.23 -28.67
CA TYR A 81 -11.46 15.67 -28.78
C TYR A 81 -11.76 16.18 -30.21
N SER A 82 -12.49 15.39 -30.99
CA SER A 82 -12.92 15.72 -32.36
C SER A 82 -14.45 15.81 -32.41
N VAL A 83 -14.97 17.00 -32.06
CA VAL A 83 -16.41 17.26 -31.99
C VAL A 83 -17.06 17.20 -33.36
N GLU A 84 -16.34 17.64 -34.38
CA GLU A 84 -16.75 17.67 -35.78
C GLU A 84 -17.03 16.28 -36.40
N THR A 85 -16.42 15.24 -35.84
CA THR A 85 -16.60 13.87 -36.32
C THR A 85 -17.50 13.02 -35.40
N LYS A 86 -18.02 13.61 -34.33
CA LYS A 86 -18.87 12.93 -33.35
C LYS A 86 -20.20 12.51 -33.97
N LYS A 87 -20.48 11.20 -34.02
CA LYS A 87 -21.77 10.70 -34.48
C LYS A 87 -22.83 10.90 -33.41
N LEU A 88 -23.94 11.57 -33.74
CA LEU A 88 -25.08 11.80 -32.85
C LEU A 88 -26.05 10.61 -32.82
N THR A 89 -25.52 9.40 -32.82
CA THR A 89 -26.31 8.17 -32.57
C THR A 89 -26.49 7.97 -31.06
N PRO A 90 -27.50 7.23 -30.61
CA PRO A 90 -27.68 6.92 -29.20
C PRO A 90 -26.40 6.32 -28.57
N GLU A 91 -25.68 5.49 -29.30
CA GLU A 91 -24.42 4.92 -28.89
C GLU A 91 -23.28 5.94 -28.78
N GLY A 92 -23.11 6.79 -29.83
CA GLY A 92 -22.10 7.86 -29.84
C GLY A 92 -22.34 8.93 -28.76
N ILE A 93 -23.61 9.19 -28.40
CA ILE A 93 -23.97 10.06 -27.31
C ILE A 93 -23.59 9.43 -25.96
N ARG A 94 -23.92 8.14 -25.78
CA ARG A 94 -23.69 7.41 -24.52
C ARG A 94 -22.23 7.13 -24.23
N TYR A 95 -21.47 6.64 -25.22
CA TYR A 95 -20.12 6.12 -25.03
C TYR A 95 -19.01 7.03 -25.57
N GLY A 96 -19.35 8.00 -26.38
CA GLY A 96 -18.40 9.00 -26.88
C GLY A 96 -17.34 8.44 -27.83
N ILE A 97 -16.19 8.07 -27.29
CA ILE A 97 -15.00 7.68 -28.06
C ILE A 97 -15.08 6.21 -28.52
N GLY A 98 -15.64 5.33 -27.71
CA GLY A 98 -15.68 3.91 -28.03
C GLY A 98 -16.41 3.07 -26.99
N VAL A 99 -16.60 1.82 -27.31
CA VAL A 99 -17.25 0.79 -26.49
C VAL A 99 -16.32 -0.38 -26.32
N ALA A 100 -16.27 -0.96 -25.13
CA ALA A 100 -15.57 -2.20 -24.88
C ALA A 100 -16.27 -2.98 -23.75
N THR A 101 -15.97 -4.27 -23.65
CA THR A 101 -16.37 -5.11 -22.50
C THR A 101 -15.13 -5.70 -21.82
N PRO A 102 -15.18 -5.99 -20.51
CA PRO A 102 -14.10 -6.69 -19.83
C PRO A 102 -13.71 -8.00 -20.51
N GLU A 103 -14.69 -8.77 -20.98
CA GLU A 103 -14.48 -10.04 -21.68
C GLU A 103 -13.65 -9.86 -22.95
N ASP A 104 -14.05 -8.93 -23.83
CA ASP A 104 -13.31 -8.65 -25.08
C ASP A 104 -11.87 -8.18 -24.77
N MET A 105 -11.68 -7.39 -23.72
CA MET A 105 -10.34 -6.92 -23.34
C MET A 105 -9.46 -8.06 -22.83
N VAL A 106 -10.00 -9.00 -22.05
CA VAL A 106 -9.27 -10.19 -21.61
C VAL A 106 -8.89 -11.05 -22.84
N MET A 107 -9.81 -11.27 -23.78
CA MET A 107 -9.53 -12.02 -25.02
C MET A 107 -8.42 -11.37 -25.87
N LEU A 108 -8.44 -10.04 -26.00
CA LEU A 108 -7.42 -9.28 -26.71
C LEU A 108 -6.03 -9.46 -26.07
N LEU A 109 -5.95 -9.29 -24.74
CA LEU A 109 -4.71 -9.42 -23.98
C LEU A 109 -4.19 -10.86 -23.96
N GLU A 110 -5.08 -11.84 -23.93
CA GLU A 110 -4.72 -13.26 -24.03
C GLU A 110 -4.12 -13.58 -25.41
N SER A 111 -4.72 -13.07 -26.49
CA SER A 111 -4.18 -13.22 -27.86
C SER A 111 -2.82 -12.53 -28.01
N LEU A 112 -2.64 -11.37 -27.38
CA LEU A 112 -1.36 -10.67 -27.32
C LEU A 112 -0.30 -11.50 -26.57
N PHE A 113 -0.65 -12.04 -25.42
CA PHE A 113 0.25 -12.88 -24.62
C PHE A 113 0.66 -14.16 -25.35
N LYS A 114 -0.29 -14.81 -26.05
CA LYS A 114 -0.04 -16.01 -26.86
C LYS A 114 0.74 -15.73 -28.14
N GLY A 115 0.95 -14.47 -28.51
CA GLY A 115 1.63 -14.07 -29.72
C GLY A 115 0.80 -14.36 -30.97
N THR A 116 -0.53 -14.42 -30.87
CA THR A 116 -1.48 -14.71 -31.97
C THR A 116 -2.21 -13.47 -32.48
N LEU A 117 -2.10 -12.33 -31.77
CA LEU A 117 -2.74 -11.07 -32.14
C LEU A 117 -2.12 -10.45 -33.42
N ALA A 118 -0.80 -10.58 -33.57
CA ALA A 118 0.00 -10.16 -34.70
C ALA A 118 1.20 -11.10 -34.84
N ASP A 119 2.22 -10.75 -35.63
CA ASP A 119 3.47 -11.50 -35.58
C ASP A 119 4.12 -11.46 -34.20
N SER A 120 4.89 -12.52 -33.87
CA SER A 120 5.46 -12.70 -32.54
C SER A 120 6.39 -11.56 -32.08
N SER A 121 7.09 -10.90 -33.01
CA SER A 121 7.98 -9.78 -32.72
C SER A 121 7.17 -8.53 -32.36
N SER A 122 6.12 -8.24 -33.08
CA SER A 122 5.18 -7.15 -32.81
C SER A 122 4.46 -7.35 -31.47
N CYS A 123 4.00 -8.56 -31.16
CA CYS A 123 3.39 -8.87 -29.88
C CYS A 123 4.34 -8.61 -28.70
N LYS A 124 5.61 -8.99 -28.82
CA LYS A 124 6.63 -8.68 -27.80
C LYS A 124 6.84 -7.18 -27.59
N VAL A 125 6.93 -6.41 -28.68
CA VAL A 125 7.07 -4.94 -28.60
C VAL A 125 5.85 -4.32 -27.92
N MET A 126 4.64 -4.76 -28.26
CA MET A 126 3.40 -4.27 -27.62
C MET A 126 3.38 -4.56 -26.12
N LEU A 127 3.78 -5.77 -25.69
CA LEU A 127 3.89 -6.13 -24.28
C LEU A 127 4.89 -5.25 -23.53
N GLU A 128 6.08 -5.04 -24.09
CA GLU A 128 7.10 -4.19 -23.48
C GLU A 128 6.64 -2.72 -23.37
N ILE A 129 5.86 -2.21 -24.31
CA ILE A 129 5.27 -0.88 -24.23
C ILE A 129 4.20 -0.83 -23.10
N LEU A 130 3.33 -1.84 -23.00
CA LEU A 130 2.31 -1.92 -21.95
C LEU A 130 2.93 -1.99 -20.53
N LYS A 131 4.06 -2.66 -20.36
CA LYS A 131 4.81 -2.70 -19.09
C LYS A 131 5.33 -1.33 -18.65
N GLN A 132 5.54 -0.41 -19.57
CA GLN A 132 6.00 0.95 -19.31
C GLN A 132 4.85 1.93 -18.94
N GLN A 133 3.63 1.42 -18.72
CA GLN A 133 2.49 2.27 -18.28
C GLN A 133 2.85 3.08 -17.03
N SER A 134 2.67 4.41 -17.12
CA SER A 134 2.99 5.34 -16.02
C SER A 134 1.88 5.45 -14.96
N TYR A 135 0.64 5.13 -15.33
CA TYR A 135 -0.49 5.15 -14.40
C TYR A 135 -0.62 3.80 -13.71
N ARG A 136 -0.21 3.76 -12.43
CA ARG A 136 -0.09 2.52 -11.62
C ARG A 136 -1.11 2.45 -10.47
N GLU A 137 -2.15 3.30 -10.50
CA GLU A 137 -3.06 3.51 -9.37
C GLU A 137 -4.19 2.47 -9.25
N MET A 138 -4.40 1.59 -10.25
CA MET A 138 -5.45 0.57 -10.24
C MET A 138 -4.87 -0.84 -10.16
N ILE A 139 -4.73 -1.58 -11.28
CA ILE A 139 -4.28 -2.98 -11.24
C ILE A 139 -2.97 -3.15 -10.46
N PRO A 140 -1.89 -2.38 -10.70
CA PRO A 140 -0.62 -2.61 -10.02
C PRO A 140 -0.59 -2.18 -8.54
N ARG A 141 -1.46 -1.26 -8.13
CA ARG A 141 -1.33 -0.48 -6.89
C ARG A 141 -1.14 -1.30 -5.63
N PHE A 142 -1.88 -2.37 -5.48
CA PHE A 142 -1.88 -3.19 -4.26
C PHE A 142 -1.36 -4.60 -4.48
N LEU A 143 -0.76 -4.87 -5.63
CA LEU A 143 -0.08 -6.15 -5.83
C LEU A 143 1.20 -6.18 -5.00
N PRO A 144 1.50 -7.30 -4.33
CA PRO A 144 2.63 -7.41 -3.41
C PRO A 144 3.91 -7.78 -4.17
N ASP A 145 4.59 -6.79 -4.73
CA ASP A 145 5.87 -6.95 -5.44
C ASP A 145 6.95 -7.60 -4.56
N HIS A 146 6.97 -7.24 -3.27
CA HIS A 146 7.88 -7.81 -2.28
C HIS A 146 7.64 -9.30 -1.96
N ALA A 147 6.46 -9.83 -2.27
CA ALA A 147 6.11 -11.24 -2.06
C ALA A 147 6.53 -12.14 -3.23
N CYS A 148 7.15 -11.56 -4.26
CA CYS A 148 7.56 -12.23 -5.48
C CYS A 148 9.05 -12.00 -5.73
N THR A 149 9.73 -12.99 -6.32
CA THR A 149 11.08 -12.79 -6.86
C THR A 149 11.03 -11.82 -8.03
N TYR A 150 9.91 -11.82 -8.74
CA TYR A 150 9.64 -10.90 -9.83
C TYR A 150 8.11 -10.69 -9.95
N LEU A 151 7.71 -9.44 -10.14
CA LEU A 151 6.34 -9.03 -10.45
C LEU A 151 6.37 -7.90 -11.47
N ASP A 152 5.68 -8.09 -12.60
CA ASP A 152 5.54 -7.08 -13.64
C ASP A 152 4.08 -6.98 -14.08
N VAL A 153 3.65 -5.78 -14.47
CA VAL A 153 2.28 -5.53 -14.93
C VAL A 153 2.30 -4.73 -16.22
N ALA A 154 1.82 -5.35 -17.27
CA ALA A 154 1.57 -4.71 -18.56
C ALA A 154 0.11 -4.26 -18.59
N ASN A 155 -0.19 -2.95 -18.45
CA ASN A 155 -1.57 -2.49 -18.37
C ASN A 155 -1.86 -1.23 -19.19
N LYS A 156 -3.14 -0.95 -19.41
CA LYS A 156 -3.63 0.29 -20.00
C LYS A 156 -4.86 0.78 -19.25
N THR A 157 -4.73 1.99 -18.70
CA THR A 157 -5.81 2.67 -17.99
C THR A 157 -6.70 3.47 -18.94
N GLY A 158 -7.94 3.74 -18.50
CA GLY A 158 -8.87 4.66 -19.14
C GLY A 158 -9.77 5.33 -18.12
N GLY A 159 -10.14 6.58 -18.38
CA GLY A 159 -11.03 7.31 -17.49
C GLY A 159 -11.72 8.46 -18.18
N VAL A 160 -13.05 8.51 -18.06
CA VAL A 160 -13.88 9.63 -18.49
C VAL A 160 -15.01 9.78 -17.49
N ASN A 161 -15.21 11.02 -17.01
CA ASN A 161 -16.31 11.34 -16.07
C ASN A 161 -16.48 10.26 -14.95
N GLU A 162 -17.59 9.53 -15.00
CA GLU A 162 -18.02 8.51 -14.03
C GLU A 162 -17.49 7.11 -14.32
N THR A 163 -16.57 6.95 -15.28
CA THR A 163 -16.02 5.64 -15.68
C THR A 163 -14.53 5.60 -15.45
N LYS A 164 -14.04 4.57 -14.76
CA LYS A 164 -12.62 4.25 -14.60
C LYS A 164 -12.38 2.78 -14.99
N VAL A 165 -11.40 2.54 -15.84
CA VAL A 165 -11.08 1.20 -16.34
C VAL A 165 -9.58 0.95 -16.31
N ASP A 166 -9.21 -0.29 -16.06
CA ASP A 166 -7.83 -0.76 -16.24
C ASP A 166 -7.86 -2.20 -16.76
N VAL A 167 -7.04 -2.48 -17.77
CA VAL A 167 -6.93 -3.80 -18.36
C VAL A 167 -5.46 -4.17 -18.47
N GLY A 168 -5.10 -5.41 -18.14
CA GLY A 168 -3.70 -5.78 -18.11
C GLY A 168 -3.39 -7.25 -18.03
N LEU A 169 -2.09 -7.52 -18.10
CA LEU A 169 -1.45 -8.80 -17.87
C LEU A 169 -0.57 -8.66 -16.64
N VAL A 170 -0.73 -9.56 -15.69
CA VAL A 170 0.12 -9.68 -14.51
C VAL A 170 1.05 -10.85 -14.68
N PHE A 171 2.34 -10.61 -14.51
CA PHE A 171 3.42 -11.58 -14.63
C PHE A 171 4.14 -11.73 -13.32
N SER A 172 4.34 -12.94 -12.85
CA SER A 172 5.13 -13.19 -11.65
C SER A 172 5.73 -14.60 -11.66
N ASP A 173 6.61 -14.85 -10.70
CA ASP A 173 7.11 -16.20 -10.41
C ASP A 173 6.05 -17.14 -9.81
N LYS A 174 4.86 -16.63 -9.46
CA LYS A 174 3.77 -17.41 -8.88
C LYS A 174 2.66 -17.73 -9.86
N VAL A 175 2.21 -16.72 -10.61
CA VAL A 175 1.09 -16.84 -11.54
C VAL A 175 1.15 -15.77 -12.60
N ASN A 176 0.71 -16.12 -13.82
CA ASN A 176 0.45 -15.16 -14.90
C ASN A 176 -1.05 -15.19 -15.21
N TYR A 177 -1.66 -14.01 -15.31
CA TYR A 177 -3.09 -13.92 -15.66
C TYR A 177 -3.42 -12.62 -16.38
N THR A 178 -4.53 -12.63 -17.10
CA THR A 178 -5.14 -11.44 -17.70
C THR A 178 -6.25 -10.91 -16.77
N ILE A 179 -6.42 -9.60 -16.75
CA ILE A 179 -7.40 -8.94 -15.90
C ILE A 179 -7.98 -7.73 -16.63
N ALA A 180 -9.29 -7.51 -16.51
CA ALA A 180 -9.97 -6.32 -16.98
C ALA A 180 -10.98 -5.86 -15.94
N ILE A 181 -10.83 -4.63 -15.45
CA ILE A 181 -11.67 -4.04 -14.42
C ILE A 181 -12.32 -2.78 -14.97
N PHE A 182 -13.66 -2.75 -15.00
CA PHE A 182 -14.45 -1.63 -15.45
C PHE A 182 -15.35 -1.18 -14.31
N VAL A 183 -15.20 0.07 -13.89
CA VAL A 183 -16.07 0.71 -12.91
C VAL A 183 -16.81 1.83 -13.61
N ASP A 184 -18.12 1.75 -13.67
CA ASP A 184 -18.99 2.71 -14.36
C ASP A 184 -20.02 3.31 -13.42
N LYS A 185 -20.49 4.52 -13.70
CA LYS A 185 -21.50 5.26 -12.92
C LYS A 185 -21.14 5.45 -11.45
N HIS A 186 -19.86 5.64 -11.14
CA HIS A 186 -19.46 5.93 -9.77
C HIS A 186 -19.66 7.42 -9.44
N PRO A 187 -20.05 7.74 -8.20
CA PRO A 187 -20.40 9.11 -7.82
C PRO A 187 -19.21 10.00 -7.46
N ASP A 188 -18.00 9.45 -7.36
CA ASP A 188 -16.82 10.21 -6.99
C ASP A 188 -16.15 10.81 -8.22
N HIS A 189 -16.25 12.12 -8.38
CA HIS A 189 -15.70 12.87 -9.53
C HIS A 189 -14.28 13.41 -9.29
N ARG A 190 -13.64 13.06 -8.16
CA ARG A 190 -12.26 13.47 -7.91
C ARG A 190 -11.32 12.79 -8.90
N GLU A 191 -10.30 13.51 -9.32
CA GLU A 191 -9.20 12.89 -10.08
C GLU A 191 -8.11 12.37 -9.13
N GLY A 192 -7.33 11.40 -9.64
CA GLY A 192 -6.17 10.88 -8.93
C GLY A 192 -6.42 9.58 -8.14
N PRO A 193 -5.39 9.12 -7.41
CA PRO A 193 -5.33 7.79 -6.84
C PRO A 193 -6.34 7.53 -5.71
N GLU A 194 -6.89 8.59 -5.10
CA GLU A 194 -7.86 8.49 -4.00
C GLU A 194 -9.33 8.49 -4.48
N ASN A 195 -9.57 8.48 -5.79
CA ASN A 195 -10.90 8.29 -6.34
C ASN A 195 -11.44 6.90 -5.95
N GLN A 196 -12.69 6.83 -5.50
CA GLN A 196 -13.28 5.58 -4.99
C GLN A 196 -13.33 4.45 -6.02
N ALA A 197 -13.54 4.79 -7.31
CA ALA A 197 -13.53 3.78 -8.37
C ALA A 197 -12.11 3.26 -8.64
N VAL A 198 -11.09 4.13 -8.56
CA VAL A 198 -9.68 3.76 -8.67
C VAL A 198 -9.29 2.82 -7.51
N LEU A 199 -9.67 3.17 -6.28
CA LEU A 199 -9.45 2.34 -5.10
C LEU A 199 -10.18 0.99 -5.18
N LEU A 200 -11.43 0.99 -5.66
CA LEU A 200 -12.19 -0.25 -5.87
C LEU A 200 -11.47 -1.16 -6.86
N ALA A 201 -11.03 -0.63 -8.01
CA ALA A 201 -10.30 -1.39 -9.01
C ALA A 201 -8.99 -1.99 -8.45
N ALA A 202 -8.23 -1.21 -7.67
CA ALA A 202 -7.02 -1.69 -7.02
C ALA A 202 -7.30 -2.83 -6.00
N ASN A 203 -8.35 -2.71 -5.21
CA ASN A 203 -8.76 -3.76 -4.26
C ASN A 203 -9.26 -5.04 -4.96
N VAL A 204 -10.00 -4.90 -6.05
CA VAL A 204 -10.44 -6.05 -6.88
C VAL A 204 -9.21 -6.77 -7.46
N SER A 205 -8.24 -6.02 -8.00
CA SER A 205 -6.99 -6.60 -8.49
C SER A 205 -6.26 -7.38 -7.41
N ARG A 206 -6.14 -6.83 -6.21
CA ARG A 206 -5.52 -7.52 -5.06
C ARG A 206 -6.29 -8.79 -4.67
N ALA A 207 -7.63 -8.75 -4.64
CA ALA A 207 -8.45 -9.91 -4.32
C ALA A 207 -8.26 -11.05 -5.34
N ILE A 208 -8.17 -10.71 -6.63
CA ILE A 208 -7.89 -11.68 -7.72
C ILE A 208 -6.49 -12.28 -7.57
N TRP A 209 -5.48 -11.44 -7.29
CA TRP A 209 -4.13 -11.92 -7.00
C TRP A 209 -4.12 -12.93 -5.85
N ASN A 210 -4.74 -12.57 -4.73
CA ASN A 210 -4.82 -13.43 -3.55
C ASN A 210 -5.50 -14.77 -3.87
N HIS A 211 -6.55 -14.75 -4.69
CA HIS A 211 -7.24 -15.97 -5.13
C HIS A 211 -6.30 -16.90 -5.92
N PHE A 212 -5.58 -16.39 -6.90
CA PHE A 212 -4.72 -17.21 -7.76
C PHE A 212 -3.44 -17.68 -7.07
N THR A 213 -2.91 -16.90 -6.15
CA THR A 213 -1.66 -17.25 -5.45
C THR A 213 -1.88 -18.06 -4.17
N GLY A 214 -3.14 -18.23 -3.74
CA GLY A 214 -3.46 -18.82 -2.44
C GLY A 214 -3.04 -17.92 -1.26
N MET A 215 -2.62 -16.69 -1.53
CA MET A 215 -2.28 -15.72 -0.51
C MET A 215 -3.57 -15.15 0.11
N THR A 216 -4.10 -15.84 1.10
CA THR A 216 -5.36 -15.48 1.78
C THR A 216 -5.22 -14.37 2.81
N GLY A 217 -4.20 -13.51 2.70
CA GLY A 217 -3.89 -12.45 3.66
C GLY A 217 -4.77 -11.20 3.63
N TYR A 218 -5.71 -11.09 2.68
CA TYR A 218 -6.58 -9.90 2.60
C TYR A 218 -8.00 -10.27 2.16
N ARG A 219 -8.79 -10.80 3.07
CA ARG A 219 -10.23 -10.94 2.86
C ARG A 219 -10.93 -9.61 3.13
N ASP A 220 -11.82 -9.23 2.21
CA ASP A 220 -12.83 -8.20 2.44
C ASP A 220 -13.48 -8.42 3.80
N ARG A 221 -13.28 -7.47 4.70
CA ARG A 221 -13.72 -7.58 6.09
C ARG A 221 -15.22 -7.31 6.20
N LYS A 222 -16.01 -8.33 6.09
CA LYS A 222 -17.37 -8.31 6.63
C LYS A 222 -17.30 -8.74 8.10
N VAL A 223 -17.78 -7.84 8.97
CA VAL A 223 -18.29 -8.08 10.33
C VAL A 223 -17.26 -8.55 11.38
N ILE A 224 -17.24 -7.86 12.50
CA ILE A 224 -16.69 -8.29 13.78
C ILE A 224 -17.14 -9.74 14.03
N SER A 225 -16.22 -10.70 13.82
CA SER A 225 -16.40 -12.08 14.23
C SER A 225 -15.32 -12.40 15.26
N ASP A 226 -15.65 -13.24 16.22
CA ASP A 226 -14.68 -13.83 17.17
C ASP A 226 -13.66 -14.75 16.46
N HIS A 227 -13.62 -14.71 15.13
CA HIS A 227 -12.78 -15.54 14.29
C HIS A 227 -11.36 -14.94 14.18
N VAL A 228 -10.37 -15.79 14.41
CA VAL A 228 -8.95 -15.50 14.23
C VAL A 228 -8.47 -16.19 12.95
N ASP A 229 -7.97 -15.39 12.00
CA ASP A 229 -7.40 -15.94 10.76
C ASP A 229 -5.92 -16.29 10.99
N TRP A 230 -5.58 -17.55 10.79
CA TRP A 230 -4.23 -18.08 10.92
C TRP A 230 -3.53 -18.16 9.57
N ASN A 231 -2.26 -17.73 9.55
CA ASN A 231 -1.45 -17.72 8.34
C ASN A 231 -0.02 -18.18 8.67
N ALA A 232 0.59 -18.95 7.79
CA ALA A 232 1.98 -19.39 7.95
C ALA A 232 2.96 -18.33 7.40
N LEU A 233 4.09 -18.20 8.08
CA LEU A 233 5.26 -17.43 7.63
C LEU A 233 6.50 -18.27 7.92
N PRO A 234 7.58 -18.21 7.13
CA PRO A 234 8.81 -18.92 7.46
C PRO A 234 9.31 -18.61 8.88
N GLY A 235 9.37 -19.65 9.73
CA GLY A 235 9.80 -19.55 11.13
C GLY A 235 8.71 -19.15 12.13
N GLY A 236 7.44 -19.20 11.74
CA GLY A 236 6.33 -18.94 12.67
C GLY A 236 4.99 -18.85 12.00
N ASN A 237 4.03 -18.41 12.78
CA ASN A 237 2.69 -18.11 12.28
C ASN A 237 2.33 -16.67 12.61
N TRP A 238 1.47 -16.06 11.81
CA TRP A 238 0.84 -14.82 12.19
C TRP A 238 -0.68 -14.99 12.16
N VAL A 239 -1.33 -14.25 13.03
CA VAL A 239 -2.78 -14.27 13.17
C VAL A 239 -3.32 -12.85 13.11
N ILE A 240 -4.52 -12.71 12.61
CA ILE A 240 -5.21 -11.42 12.53
C ILE A 240 -6.67 -11.58 12.95
N TRP A 241 -7.14 -10.62 13.74
CA TRP A 241 -8.56 -10.52 14.10
C TRP A 241 -8.97 -9.06 14.26
N ARG A 242 -10.28 -8.82 14.36
CA ARG A 242 -10.85 -7.51 14.66
C ARG A 242 -11.18 -7.41 16.14
N SER A 243 -10.82 -6.29 16.76
CA SER A 243 -11.01 -6.08 18.18
C SER A 243 -11.49 -4.66 18.48
N THR A 244 -12.34 -4.54 19.49
CA THR A 244 -12.69 -3.24 20.07
C THR A 244 -11.53 -2.60 20.82
N ALA A 245 -10.48 -3.37 21.17
CA ALA A 245 -9.25 -2.90 21.79
C ALA A 245 -8.24 -2.32 20.78
N ALA A 246 -8.43 -2.55 19.47
CA ALA A 246 -7.60 -1.94 18.42
C ALA A 246 -7.66 -0.41 18.47
N PRO A 247 -6.62 0.30 17.97
CA PRO A 247 -6.57 1.76 17.94
C PRO A 247 -7.81 2.41 17.32
N PHE A 248 -8.32 1.85 16.25
CA PHE A 248 -9.48 2.36 15.53
C PHE A 248 -10.61 1.32 15.47
N PRO A 249 -11.86 1.76 15.23
CA PRO A 249 -12.31 3.15 15.07
C PRO A 249 -12.24 3.97 16.36
N HIS A 250 -12.05 5.27 16.23
CA HIS A 250 -12.02 6.24 17.33
C HIS A 250 -12.92 7.45 17.01
N LYS A 251 -13.58 8.01 18.06
CA LYS A 251 -14.55 9.14 17.93
C LYS A 251 -13.95 10.37 17.24
N ASP A 252 -12.68 10.66 17.46
CA ASP A 252 -12.01 11.85 16.93
C ASP A 252 -11.61 11.70 15.43
N ARG A 253 -11.95 10.56 14.81
CA ARG A 253 -11.70 10.29 13.38
C ARG A 253 -12.92 9.76 12.63
N VAL A 254 -14.12 9.84 13.21
CA VAL A 254 -15.36 9.43 12.52
C VAL A 254 -15.64 10.23 11.24
N ASN A 255 -15.11 11.45 11.15
CA ASN A 255 -15.18 12.30 9.95
C ASN A 255 -13.88 12.28 9.12
N GLY A 256 -12.95 11.34 9.43
CA GLY A 256 -11.63 11.32 8.81
C GLY A 256 -10.69 12.37 9.38
N PHE A 257 -9.66 12.72 8.59
CA PHE A 257 -8.64 13.70 8.94
C PHE A 257 -8.22 14.52 7.72
N THR A 258 -7.98 15.81 7.93
CA THR A 258 -7.42 16.69 6.91
C THR A 258 -6.08 17.24 7.40
N THR A 259 -5.03 17.04 6.62
CA THR A 259 -3.69 17.56 6.91
C THR A 259 -3.64 19.08 6.75
N SER A 260 -2.60 19.71 7.26
CA SER A 260 -2.37 21.17 7.14
C SER A 260 -2.27 21.67 5.68
N ASN A 261 -1.82 20.80 4.76
CA ASN A 261 -1.77 21.10 3.32
C ASN A 261 -3.07 20.76 2.55
N GLY A 262 -4.15 20.39 3.26
CA GLY A 262 -5.47 20.13 2.68
C GLY A 262 -5.69 18.70 2.17
N THR A 263 -4.76 17.77 2.34
CA THR A 263 -4.98 16.38 1.96
C THR A 263 -6.01 15.74 2.91
N ILE A 264 -7.06 15.14 2.35
CA ILE A 264 -8.15 14.53 3.12
C ILE A 264 -7.95 13.02 3.17
N TYR A 265 -8.01 12.45 4.38
CA TYR A 265 -8.05 11.02 4.68
C TYR A 265 -9.43 10.70 5.24
N PRO A 266 -10.39 10.16 4.46
CA PRO A 266 -11.73 9.86 4.92
C PRO A 266 -11.72 8.75 5.98
N TYR A 267 -12.82 8.64 6.75
CA TYR A 267 -12.96 7.60 7.76
C TYR A 267 -12.69 6.19 7.20
N ASN A 268 -13.32 5.84 6.09
CA ASN A 268 -13.08 4.58 5.39
C ASN A 268 -12.24 4.84 4.14
N PRO A 269 -11.08 4.16 3.95
CA PRO A 269 -10.60 2.99 4.73
C PRO A 269 -9.67 3.36 5.91
N HIS A 270 -9.31 4.63 6.12
CA HIS A 270 -8.14 5.03 6.92
C HIS A 270 -8.31 4.84 8.44
N TYR A 271 -9.56 4.91 8.95
CA TYR A 271 -9.87 4.87 10.39
C TYR A 271 -10.96 3.86 10.76
N ALA A 272 -11.39 3.04 9.81
CA ALA A 272 -12.41 2.01 10.04
C ALA A 272 -11.84 0.65 10.44
N ASP A 273 -10.52 0.47 10.29
CA ASP A 273 -9.86 -0.80 10.51
C ASP A 273 -9.58 -1.05 11.99
N SER A 274 -10.18 -2.08 12.56
CA SER A 274 -10.01 -2.51 13.94
C SER A 274 -9.15 -3.77 14.09
N SER A 275 -8.26 -4.02 13.13
CA SER A 275 -7.45 -5.23 13.17
C SER A 275 -6.27 -5.13 14.12
N ILE A 276 -5.96 -6.28 14.71
CA ILE A 276 -4.73 -6.56 15.44
C ILE A 276 -4.07 -7.74 14.71
N THR A 277 -2.80 -7.61 14.36
CA THR A 277 -2.00 -8.68 13.79
C THR A 277 -0.95 -9.10 14.80
N VAL A 278 -0.76 -10.41 15.01
CA VAL A 278 0.25 -10.95 15.92
C VAL A 278 1.08 -11.98 15.20
N PHE A 279 2.40 -11.81 15.21
CA PHE A 279 3.34 -12.84 14.79
C PHE A 279 3.78 -13.67 16.01
N ILE A 280 3.74 -14.98 15.86
CA ILE A 280 4.09 -16.00 16.87
C ILE A 280 5.29 -16.75 16.33
N PRO A 281 6.51 -16.55 16.85
CA PRO A 281 7.69 -17.25 16.37
C PRO A 281 7.62 -18.75 16.67
N ASP A 282 8.18 -19.58 15.80
CA ASP A 282 8.37 -21.00 16.08
C ASP A 282 9.19 -21.18 17.37
N GLY A 283 8.72 -22.08 18.23
CA GLY A 283 9.36 -22.30 19.52
C GLY A 283 8.99 -21.30 20.62
N PHE A 284 8.04 -20.38 20.36
CA PHE A 284 7.50 -19.51 21.42
C PHE A 284 7.00 -20.34 22.61
N LYS A 285 7.38 -19.94 23.81
CA LYS A 285 6.96 -20.58 25.06
C LYS A 285 6.58 -19.54 26.10
N GLU A 286 5.38 -19.67 26.63
CA GLU A 286 4.97 -18.87 27.80
C GLU A 286 5.86 -19.21 29.00
N SER A 287 6.40 -18.19 29.65
CA SER A 287 7.17 -18.37 30.90
C SER A 287 6.23 -18.54 32.12
N PRO A 288 6.72 -19.06 33.26
CA PRO A 288 5.92 -19.11 34.49
C PRO A 288 5.38 -17.74 34.95
N GLU A 289 6.10 -16.66 34.66
CA GLU A 289 5.69 -15.29 34.99
C GLU A 289 4.75 -14.66 33.96
N GLY A 290 4.53 -15.33 32.83
CA GLY A 290 3.67 -14.87 31.73
C GLY A 290 4.40 -14.69 30.40
N SER A 291 3.74 -14.04 29.46
CA SER A 291 4.23 -13.83 28.09
C SER A 291 4.94 -12.49 27.95
N ASN A 292 6.01 -12.46 27.15
CA ASN A 292 6.60 -11.22 26.66
C ASN A 292 5.86 -10.76 25.41
N VAL A 293 5.66 -9.45 25.28
CA VAL A 293 4.93 -8.83 24.17
C VAL A 293 5.74 -7.66 23.60
N ILE A 294 5.92 -7.64 22.30
CA ILE A 294 6.47 -6.50 21.55
C ILE A 294 5.31 -5.82 20.84
N VAL A 295 5.05 -4.56 21.13
CA VAL A 295 4.03 -3.77 20.44
C VAL A 295 4.71 -2.79 19.50
N HIS A 296 4.41 -2.86 18.21
CA HIS A 296 4.98 -1.95 17.22
C HIS A 296 3.92 -1.04 16.62
N PHE A 297 4.16 0.26 16.69
CA PHE A 297 3.34 1.29 16.06
C PHE A 297 3.97 1.74 14.74
N HIS A 298 3.27 1.48 13.64
CA HIS A 298 3.75 1.81 12.31
C HIS A 298 3.69 3.32 12.01
N GLY A 299 4.50 3.76 11.05
CA GLY A 299 4.55 5.14 10.57
C GLY A 299 3.46 5.50 9.56
N HIS A 300 3.57 6.72 9.03
CA HIS A 300 2.69 7.24 8.00
C HIS A 300 2.67 6.34 6.75
N MET A 301 1.53 6.33 6.06
CA MET A 301 1.33 5.62 4.79
C MET A 301 1.56 4.11 4.85
N ASN A 302 1.62 3.51 6.05
CA ASN A 302 1.85 2.10 6.26
C ASN A 302 0.60 1.39 6.83
N ASP A 303 0.68 0.07 6.94
CA ASP A 303 -0.32 -0.80 7.53
C ASP A 303 0.35 -2.04 8.17
N ASN A 304 -0.41 -2.82 8.93
CA ASN A 304 0.11 -4.00 9.64
C ASN A 304 0.81 -5.01 8.72
N MET A 305 0.27 -5.21 7.52
CA MET A 305 0.86 -6.16 6.57
C MET A 305 2.14 -5.63 5.97
N GLY A 306 2.18 -4.33 5.65
CA GLY A 306 3.40 -3.65 5.21
C GLY A 306 4.52 -3.79 6.24
N VAL A 307 4.22 -3.62 7.52
CA VAL A 307 5.20 -3.82 8.61
C VAL A 307 5.69 -5.26 8.68
N LEU A 308 4.76 -6.21 8.69
CA LEU A 308 5.08 -7.64 8.82
C LEU A 308 5.98 -8.14 7.68
N GLU A 309 5.74 -7.65 6.47
CA GLU A 309 6.39 -8.11 5.25
C GLU A 309 7.68 -7.33 4.91
N GLN A 310 7.72 -6.02 5.17
CA GLN A 310 8.79 -5.15 4.69
C GLN A 310 9.90 -4.91 5.70
N PHE A 311 9.59 -4.86 7.00
CA PHE A 311 10.56 -4.43 7.99
C PHE A 311 11.45 -5.56 8.55
N GLY A 312 11.24 -6.81 8.10
CA GLY A 312 12.07 -7.94 8.55
C GLY A 312 11.97 -8.26 10.04
N MET A 313 10.95 -7.73 10.73
CA MET A 313 10.79 -7.91 12.18
C MET A 313 10.62 -9.37 12.60
N PRO A 314 9.80 -10.21 11.91
CA PRO A 314 9.72 -11.64 12.20
C PRO A 314 11.07 -12.34 12.11
N GLN A 315 11.82 -12.07 11.03
CA GLN A 315 13.15 -12.66 10.80
C GLN A 315 14.15 -12.24 11.87
N ALA A 316 14.09 -10.99 12.33
CA ALA A 316 14.93 -10.48 13.40
C ALA A 316 14.62 -11.18 14.75
N LEU A 317 13.33 -11.39 15.08
CA LEU A 317 12.95 -12.15 16.28
C LEU A 317 13.56 -13.55 16.28
N LEU A 318 13.44 -14.25 15.14
CA LEU A 318 13.97 -15.60 14.97
C LEU A 318 15.49 -15.62 15.06
N ALA A 319 16.18 -14.73 14.34
CA ALA A 319 17.64 -14.65 14.33
C ALA A 319 18.22 -14.37 15.73
N GLN A 320 17.52 -13.56 16.53
CA GLN A 320 17.92 -13.19 17.89
C GLN A 320 17.33 -14.12 18.95
N LYS A 321 16.59 -15.16 18.54
CA LYS A 321 15.92 -16.13 19.43
C LYS A 321 15.04 -15.45 20.48
N ILE A 322 14.25 -14.46 20.06
CA ILE A 322 13.38 -13.70 20.95
C ILE A 322 12.11 -14.52 21.25
N ASN A 323 11.82 -14.69 22.53
CA ASN A 323 10.63 -15.37 23.03
C ASN A 323 9.54 -14.36 23.38
N ALA A 324 8.91 -13.79 22.36
CA ALA A 324 7.86 -12.80 22.50
C ALA A 324 6.83 -12.88 21.39
N LEU A 325 5.60 -12.44 21.65
CA LEU A 325 4.57 -12.16 20.66
C LEU A 325 4.82 -10.78 20.05
N LEU A 326 4.92 -10.68 18.72
CA LEU A 326 5.01 -9.39 18.05
C LEU A 326 3.61 -8.92 17.65
N VAL A 327 3.16 -7.85 18.27
CA VAL A 327 1.82 -7.28 18.13
C VAL A 327 1.85 -6.02 17.28
N LEU A 328 1.08 -6.02 16.22
CA LEU A 328 0.94 -4.92 15.27
C LEU A 328 -0.53 -4.45 15.30
N PRO A 329 -0.88 -3.45 16.14
CA PRO A 329 -2.21 -2.86 16.13
C PRO A 329 -2.33 -1.90 14.94
N GLN A 330 -3.43 -2.01 14.17
CA GLN A 330 -3.63 -1.13 13.02
C GLN A 330 -3.85 0.32 13.45
N GLY A 331 -2.87 1.16 13.15
CA GLY A 331 -2.94 2.61 13.22
C GLY A 331 -3.76 3.21 12.06
N PRO A 332 -3.60 4.52 11.75
CA PRO A 332 -4.24 5.13 10.60
C PRO A 332 -3.80 4.42 9.30
N TYR A 333 -4.69 3.62 8.72
CA TYR A 333 -4.38 2.81 7.55
C TYR A 333 -3.95 3.71 6.38
N ARG A 334 -2.69 3.61 5.96
CA ARG A 334 -2.11 4.35 4.84
C ARG A 334 -2.44 5.84 4.83
N ALA A 335 -2.38 6.50 6.01
CA ALA A 335 -2.64 7.92 6.16
C ALA A 335 -1.43 8.66 6.74
N ARG A 336 -1.30 9.94 6.43
CA ARG A 336 -0.30 10.84 7.03
C ARG A 336 -0.87 11.45 8.32
N ASP A 337 -1.15 10.60 9.27
CA ASP A 337 -1.70 10.97 10.58
C ASP A 337 -0.98 10.17 11.67
N SER A 338 -0.47 10.86 12.67
CA SER A 338 0.20 10.24 13.82
C SER A 338 -0.75 9.96 14.99
N PHE A 339 -2.06 10.24 14.84
CA PHE A 339 -3.01 10.01 15.92
C PHE A 339 -3.17 8.51 16.21
N GLY A 340 -2.95 8.14 17.47
CA GLY A 340 -2.95 6.74 17.91
C GLY A 340 -4.32 6.16 18.25
N GLY A 341 -5.41 6.91 18.02
CA GLY A 341 -6.75 6.45 18.38
C GLY A 341 -6.87 6.08 19.85
N LYS A 342 -7.44 4.91 20.15
CA LYS A 342 -7.62 4.42 21.53
C LYS A 342 -6.32 4.15 22.28
N MET A 343 -5.17 4.16 21.61
CA MET A 343 -3.87 4.08 22.30
C MET A 343 -3.54 5.38 23.06
N GLU A 344 -4.21 6.47 22.73
CA GLU A 344 -4.10 7.74 23.43
C GLU A 344 -5.11 7.89 24.58
N ASP A 345 -6.05 6.97 24.70
CA ASP A 345 -6.99 6.90 25.81
C ASP A 345 -6.36 6.27 27.07
N GLU A 346 -6.87 6.64 28.25
CA GLU A 346 -6.45 6.03 29.52
C GLU A 346 -6.59 4.50 29.47
N GLY A 347 -5.52 3.78 29.79
CA GLY A 347 -5.47 2.30 29.74
C GLY A 347 -5.51 1.69 28.33
N GLY A 348 -5.24 2.46 27.28
CA GLY A 348 -5.33 1.99 25.90
C GLY A 348 -4.42 0.80 25.60
N LEU A 349 -3.14 0.89 25.95
CA LEU A 349 -2.17 -0.19 25.76
C LEU A 349 -2.53 -1.44 26.61
N ARG A 350 -3.01 -1.24 27.82
CA ARG A 350 -3.47 -2.35 28.68
C ARG A 350 -4.59 -3.14 28.02
N ARG A 351 -5.64 -2.47 27.55
CA ARG A 351 -6.75 -3.12 26.86
C ARG A 351 -6.29 -3.89 25.61
N LEU A 352 -5.37 -3.32 24.82
CA LEU A 352 -4.80 -3.98 23.66
C LEU A 352 -4.09 -5.27 24.05
N VAL A 353 -3.18 -5.22 25.02
CA VAL A 353 -2.39 -6.39 25.45
C VAL A 353 -3.26 -7.46 26.11
N GLU A 354 -4.23 -7.05 26.94
CA GLU A 354 -5.20 -7.98 27.55
C GLU A 354 -6.05 -8.70 26.50
N ASP A 355 -6.50 -8.01 25.46
CA ASP A 355 -7.24 -8.61 24.35
C ASP A 355 -6.36 -9.59 23.56
N VAL A 356 -5.11 -9.22 23.29
CA VAL A 356 -4.13 -10.09 22.62
C VAL A 356 -3.94 -11.37 23.42
N LEU A 357 -3.61 -11.29 24.72
CA LEU A 357 -3.35 -12.45 25.54
C LEU A 357 -4.61 -13.32 25.75
N THR A 358 -5.79 -12.69 25.83
CA THR A 358 -7.07 -13.41 25.90
C THR A 358 -7.32 -14.19 24.61
N THR A 359 -7.08 -13.55 23.46
CA THR A 359 -7.21 -14.20 22.16
C THR A 359 -6.19 -15.33 22.00
N MET A 360 -4.93 -15.11 22.34
CA MET A 360 -3.88 -16.14 22.28
C MET A 360 -4.16 -17.32 23.21
N LYS A 361 -4.78 -17.08 24.36
CA LYS A 361 -5.24 -18.15 25.26
C LYS A 361 -6.38 -18.97 24.64
N ARG A 362 -7.38 -18.30 24.05
CA ARG A 362 -8.48 -18.96 23.33
C ARG A 362 -7.95 -19.83 22.19
N GLU A 363 -6.95 -19.33 21.44
CA GLU A 363 -6.28 -20.02 20.34
C GLU A 363 -5.23 -21.06 20.81
N LYS A 364 -5.09 -21.27 22.14
CA LYS A 364 -4.17 -22.24 22.76
C LYS A 364 -2.67 -21.99 22.50
N VAL A 365 -2.30 -20.77 22.16
CA VAL A 365 -0.90 -20.32 22.03
C VAL A 365 -0.27 -20.13 23.41
N VAL A 366 -1.02 -19.59 24.35
CA VAL A 366 -0.63 -19.42 25.76
C VAL A 366 -1.61 -20.13 26.69
N LYS A 367 -1.18 -20.44 27.91
CA LYS A 367 -2.00 -21.11 28.93
C LYS A 367 -2.69 -20.10 29.87
N SER A 368 -2.09 -18.92 30.03
CA SER A 368 -2.59 -17.86 30.88
C SER A 368 -2.67 -16.53 30.12
N THR A 369 -3.27 -15.52 30.74
CA THR A 369 -3.25 -14.14 30.24
C THR A 369 -2.25 -13.28 31.01
N SER A 370 -1.30 -13.92 31.71
CA SER A 370 -0.27 -13.21 32.47
C SER A 370 0.72 -12.53 31.53
N LEU A 371 1.00 -11.27 31.83
CA LEU A 371 1.97 -10.45 31.10
C LEU A 371 3.26 -10.34 31.90
N ARG A 372 4.38 -10.72 31.31
CA ARG A 372 5.70 -10.57 31.93
C ARG A 372 6.30 -9.20 31.61
N HIS A 373 6.65 -8.95 30.36
CA HIS A 373 7.30 -7.74 29.89
C HIS A 373 6.67 -7.21 28.62
N VAL A 374 6.78 -5.89 28.41
CA VAL A 374 6.40 -5.19 27.18
C VAL A 374 7.62 -4.45 26.63
N LEU A 375 7.90 -4.64 25.34
CA LEU A 375 8.74 -3.76 24.54
C LEU A 375 7.83 -2.92 23.66
N VAL A 376 7.93 -1.60 23.76
CA VAL A 376 7.22 -0.67 22.88
C VAL A 376 8.15 -0.24 21.77
N THR A 377 7.72 -0.35 20.52
CA THR A 377 8.51 0.08 19.37
C THR A 377 7.70 0.96 18.45
N ALA A 378 8.34 1.91 17.79
CA ALA A 378 7.68 2.82 16.86
C ALA A 378 8.57 3.17 15.67
N HIS A 379 7.97 3.30 14.50
CA HIS A 379 8.59 3.87 13.32
C HIS A 379 7.89 5.16 12.92
N SER A 380 8.69 6.22 12.60
CA SER A 380 8.17 7.46 12.01
C SER A 380 6.97 8.04 12.80
N GLY A 381 5.83 8.25 12.15
CA GLY A 381 4.59 8.77 12.75
C GLY A 381 4.02 7.95 13.92
N GLY A 382 4.47 6.72 14.12
CA GLY A 382 4.12 5.86 15.27
C GLY A 382 4.65 6.35 16.62
N TYR A 383 5.52 7.37 16.64
CA TYR A 383 6.07 7.94 17.87
C TYR A 383 4.98 8.42 18.84
N ARG A 384 3.89 8.97 18.30
CA ARG A 384 2.85 9.59 19.13
C ARG A 384 2.06 8.57 19.96
N PRO A 385 1.46 7.51 19.37
CA PRO A 385 0.85 6.45 20.17
C PRO A 385 1.85 5.75 21.11
N ALA A 386 3.11 5.57 20.70
CA ALA A 386 4.13 5.01 21.59
C ALA A 386 4.33 5.89 22.82
N ALA A 387 4.63 7.17 22.65
CA ALA A 387 4.84 8.11 23.74
C ALA A 387 3.67 8.17 24.72
N ILE A 388 2.45 8.36 24.21
CA ILE A 388 1.25 8.47 25.06
C ILE A 388 0.95 7.15 25.77
N SER A 389 1.23 6.01 25.14
CA SER A 389 1.09 4.69 25.77
C SER A 389 2.03 4.50 26.99
N LEU A 390 3.20 5.13 27.02
CA LEU A 390 4.11 5.09 28.17
C LEU A 390 3.52 5.76 29.42
N GLU A 391 2.78 6.84 29.26
CA GLU A 391 2.17 7.60 30.35
C GLU A 391 0.77 7.08 30.69
N LYS A 392 -0.12 6.99 29.67
CA LYS A 392 -1.55 6.70 29.84
C LYS A 392 -1.93 5.25 29.58
N GLY A 393 -1.04 4.46 28.97
CA GLY A 393 -1.35 3.13 28.52
C GLY A 393 -1.69 2.10 29.60
N GLY A 394 -1.40 2.40 30.86
CA GLY A 394 -1.75 1.56 32.01
C GLY A 394 -0.79 0.37 32.27
N LEU A 395 0.34 0.26 31.55
CA LEU A 395 1.34 -0.81 31.67
C LEU A 395 2.76 -0.28 31.85
N SER A 396 2.93 0.94 32.35
CA SER A 396 4.24 1.59 32.48
C SER A 396 5.24 0.78 33.32
N ASP A 397 4.77 0.03 34.31
CA ASP A 397 5.54 -0.88 35.17
C ASP A 397 6.00 -2.17 34.47
N LYS A 398 5.37 -2.53 33.34
CA LYS A 398 5.70 -3.70 32.53
C LYS A 398 6.58 -3.39 31.32
N ILE A 399 6.68 -2.11 30.93
CA ILE A 399 7.49 -1.68 29.80
C ILE A 399 8.96 -1.64 30.22
N THR A 400 9.77 -2.53 29.63
CA THR A 400 11.20 -2.64 29.96
C THR A 400 12.09 -1.81 29.05
N ASP A 401 11.71 -1.65 27.78
CA ASP A 401 12.50 -0.95 26.79
C ASP A 401 11.59 -0.26 25.76
N VAL A 402 12.13 0.77 25.11
CA VAL A 402 11.45 1.49 24.00
C VAL A 402 12.42 1.61 22.84
N PHE A 403 11.99 1.22 21.62
CA PHE A 403 12.78 1.37 20.40
C PHE A 403 12.12 2.34 19.43
N LEU A 404 12.81 3.41 19.06
CA LEU A 404 12.35 4.45 18.15
C LEU A 404 13.19 4.44 16.86
N PHE A 405 12.54 4.08 15.76
CA PHE A 405 13.15 4.02 14.43
C PHE A 405 12.76 5.27 13.65
N ASP A 406 13.66 6.25 13.63
CA ASP A 406 13.44 7.58 13.05
C ASP A 406 12.09 8.17 13.49
N ALA A 407 11.84 8.16 14.81
CA ALA A 407 10.51 8.30 15.39
C ALA A 407 10.47 9.20 16.64
N LEU A 408 11.36 10.20 16.77
CA LEU A 408 11.31 11.16 17.89
C LEU A 408 10.93 12.57 17.43
N TYR A 409 9.81 12.68 16.70
CA TYR A 409 9.30 13.94 16.15
C TYR A 409 8.57 14.83 17.15
N GLY A 410 8.32 14.37 18.36
CA GLY A 410 7.59 15.11 19.39
C GLY A 410 7.24 14.25 20.59
N GLN A 411 6.38 14.77 21.46
CA GLN A 411 5.96 14.11 22.70
C GLN A 411 7.13 13.81 23.66
N HIS A 412 8.18 14.64 23.62
CA HIS A 412 9.44 14.43 24.33
C HIS A 412 9.25 14.29 25.84
N GLU A 413 8.27 14.99 26.41
CA GLU A 413 7.97 14.93 27.85
C GLU A 413 7.52 13.53 28.29
N TYR A 414 6.69 12.84 27.48
CA TYR A 414 6.22 11.51 27.83
C TYR A 414 7.37 10.49 27.87
N PHE A 415 8.30 10.57 26.93
CA PHE A 415 9.49 9.70 26.91
C PHE A 415 10.41 9.99 28.11
N ARG A 416 10.65 11.27 28.46
CA ARG A 416 11.46 11.64 29.64
C ARG A 416 10.80 11.21 30.94
N ASN A 417 9.52 11.50 31.10
CA ASN A 417 8.77 11.13 32.32
C ASN A 417 8.81 9.60 32.54
N TRP A 418 8.69 8.83 31.44
CA TRP A 418 8.82 7.38 31.54
C TRP A 418 10.24 6.95 31.96
N LEU A 419 11.29 7.52 31.34
CA LEU A 419 12.67 7.25 31.72
C LEU A 419 12.96 7.57 33.19
N GLU A 420 12.40 8.65 33.72
CA GLU A 420 12.58 9.06 35.11
C GLU A 420 11.89 8.13 36.12
N ARG A 421 10.75 7.56 35.71
CA ARG A 421 9.92 6.69 36.57
C ARG A 421 10.20 5.20 36.43
N SER A 422 10.84 4.80 35.36
CA SER A 422 11.15 3.40 35.03
C SER A 422 12.63 3.09 35.26
N ARG A 423 12.98 1.82 35.04
CA ARG A 423 14.38 1.36 34.89
C ARG A 423 14.71 0.93 33.47
N GLY A 424 13.82 1.20 32.53
CA GLY A 424 13.93 0.77 31.15
C GLY A 424 14.91 1.62 30.32
N ASN A 425 15.27 1.15 29.15
CA ASN A 425 16.15 1.85 28.21
C ASN A 425 15.37 2.43 27.03
N LEU A 426 15.81 3.57 26.53
CA LEU A 426 15.31 4.20 25.33
C LEU A 426 16.37 4.14 24.23
N TYR A 427 16.08 3.41 23.17
CA TYR A 427 16.90 3.32 21.96
C TYR A 427 16.30 4.19 20.88
N GLY A 428 17.10 4.97 20.17
CA GLY A 428 16.65 5.80 19.05
C GLY A 428 17.65 5.79 17.90
N ALA A 429 17.29 5.21 16.76
CA ALA A 429 18.03 5.41 15.51
C ALA A 429 17.39 6.53 14.70
N TYR A 430 18.21 7.39 14.10
CA TYR A 430 17.72 8.58 13.45
C TYR A 430 18.54 8.99 12.24
N THR A 431 17.85 9.56 11.28
CA THR A 431 18.43 10.15 10.07
C THR A 431 18.71 11.65 10.27
N ASP A 432 19.33 12.29 9.29
CA ASP A 432 19.83 13.68 9.41
C ASP A 432 18.75 14.70 9.81
N HIS A 433 17.48 14.44 9.49
CA HIS A 433 16.39 15.39 9.78
C HIS A 433 15.87 15.35 11.22
N LEU A 434 16.33 14.43 12.07
CA LEU A 434 16.00 14.37 13.51
C LEU A 434 17.17 14.69 14.44
N VAL A 435 18.31 15.11 13.88
CA VAL A 435 19.54 15.42 14.67
C VAL A 435 19.26 16.46 15.74
N ASP A 436 18.57 17.54 15.40
CA ASP A 436 18.29 18.65 16.31
C ASP A 436 17.35 18.22 17.43
N GLU A 437 16.30 17.46 17.13
CA GLU A 437 15.33 16.94 18.09
C GLU A 437 15.98 15.98 19.10
N LEU A 438 16.80 15.04 18.62
CA LEU A 438 17.47 14.09 19.50
C LEU A 438 18.56 14.77 20.34
N THR A 439 19.32 15.71 19.77
CA THR A 439 20.32 16.50 20.50
C THR A 439 19.65 17.32 21.62
N ALA A 440 18.51 17.95 21.32
CA ALA A 440 17.73 18.70 22.31
C ALA A 440 17.18 17.78 23.41
N PHE A 441 16.67 16.60 23.04
CA PHE A 441 16.17 15.61 24.00
C PHE A 441 17.28 15.09 24.92
N GLU A 442 18.44 14.72 24.36
CA GLU A 442 19.59 14.24 25.14
C GLU A 442 20.12 15.30 26.09
N LYS A 443 20.20 16.57 25.63
CA LYS A 443 20.62 17.70 26.45
C LYS A 443 19.65 18.01 27.62
N ALA A 444 18.36 17.81 27.37
CA ALA A 444 17.32 18.02 28.38
C ALA A 444 17.19 16.85 29.36
N THR A 445 17.82 15.70 29.08
CA THR A 445 17.83 14.52 29.94
C THR A 445 19.12 14.50 30.76
N SER A 446 19.05 14.35 32.09
CA SER A 446 20.19 14.37 32.97
C SER A 446 20.18 13.23 34.00
N GLY A 447 21.28 13.02 34.70
CA GLY A 447 21.39 12.02 35.75
C GLY A 447 21.35 10.57 35.25
N GLU A 448 20.84 9.68 36.09
CA GLU A 448 20.73 8.25 35.79
C GLU A 448 19.86 7.92 34.54
N PRO A 449 18.74 8.59 34.26
CA PRO A 449 18.01 8.46 33.03
C PRO A 449 18.86 8.62 31.76
N LYS A 450 19.82 9.54 31.77
CA LYS A 450 20.71 9.76 30.61
C LYS A 450 21.59 8.55 30.29
N ALA A 451 21.99 7.78 31.26
CA ALA A 451 22.79 6.57 31.06
C ALA A 451 22.02 5.44 30.36
N ARG A 452 20.71 5.57 30.28
CA ARG A 452 19.79 4.61 29.63
C ARG A 452 19.28 5.07 28.27
N LEU A 453 19.90 6.14 27.72
CA LEU A 453 19.68 6.60 26.35
C LEU A 453 20.71 5.97 25.41
N HIS A 454 20.24 5.36 24.33
CA HIS A 454 21.06 4.70 23.34
C HIS A 454 20.70 5.22 21.95
N PHE A 455 21.28 6.37 21.58
CA PHE A 455 21.00 7.02 20.30
C PHE A 455 22.07 6.70 19.25
N ALA A 456 21.62 6.35 18.05
CA ALA A 456 22.47 5.96 16.92
C ALA A 456 22.09 6.76 15.65
N PRO A 457 22.98 7.66 15.17
CA PRO A 457 22.76 8.30 13.87
C PRO A 457 22.97 7.27 12.74
N THR A 458 22.18 7.41 11.68
CA THR A 458 22.30 6.54 10.50
C THR A 458 22.13 7.32 9.20
N ARG A 459 22.65 6.78 8.10
CA ARG A 459 22.52 7.31 6.75
C ARG A 459 21.64 6.44 5.85
N VAL A 460 21.00 5.40 6.39
CA VAL A 460 20.08 4.58 5.62
C VAL A 460 18.80 5.36 5.33
N ASP A 461 18.04 4.89 4.35
CA ASP A 461 16.72 5.42 4.06
C ASP A 461 15.79 5.31 5.28
N HIS A 462 14.91 6.29 5.46
CA HIS A 462 13.92 6.37 6.53
C HIS A 462 13.18 5.04 6.80
N ASN A 463 12.79 4.32 5.75
CA ASN A 463 12.09 3.04 5.89
C ASN A 463 13.04 1.86 6.21
N ALA A 464 14.33 1.97 5.90
CA ALA A 464 15.31 0.94 6.18
C ALA A 464 15.82 0.95 7.64
N VAL A 465 15.56 2.02 8.40
CA VAL A 465 16.02 2.15 9.79
C VAL A 465 15.53 1.00 10.67
N VAL A 466 14.30 0.52 10.47
CA VAL A 466 13.76 -0.62 11.24
C VAL A 466 14.56 -1.90 10.93
N GLN A 467 14.82 -2.16 9.65
CA GLN A 467 15.57 -3.36 9.21
C GLN A 467 16.99 -3.38 9.77
N GLU A 468 17.65 -2.22 9.83
CA GLU A 468 19.04 -2.11 10.31
C GLU A 468 19.12 -2.29 11.83
N PHE A 469 18.26 -1.62 12.60
CA PHE A 469 18.44 -1.50 14.04
C PHE A 469 17.61 -2.46 14.88
N PHE A 470 16.47 -2.96 14.38
CA PHE A 470 15.59 -3.78 15.21
C PHE A 470 16.29 -5.04 15.73
N GLY A 471 16.92 -5.80 14.84
CA GLY A 471 17.67 -7.00 15.23
C GLY A 471 18.88 -6.72 16.13
N LEU A 472 19.58 -5.61 15.89
CA LEU A 472 20.72 -5.19 16.73
C LEU A 472 20.29 -4.90 18.16
N TRP A 473 19.16 -4.19 18.36
CA TRP A 473 18.68 -3.85 19.70
C TRP A 473 17.98 -5.00 20.40
N LEU A 474 17.32 -5.89 19.67
CA LEU A 474 16.82 -7.15 20.23
C LEU A 474 17.95 -8.00 20.87
N ASN A 475 19.16 -7.90 20.33
CA ASN A 475 20.32 -8.60 20.88
C ASN A 475 20.77 -8.05 22.25
N GLN A 476 20.42 -6.80 22.57
CA GLN A 476 20.73 -6.16 23.85
C GLN A 476 19.74 -6.54 24.96
N LEU A 477 18.59 -7.10 24.60
CA LEU A 477 17.58 -7.50 25.58
C LEU A 477 18.10 -8.63 26.47
N GLY A 478 17.70 -8.59 27.74
CA GLY A 478 18.10 -9.57 28.78
C GLY A 478 17.68 -11.01 28.44
N ARG A 479 18.21 -11.97 29.22
CA ARG A 479 17.88 -13.41 29.07
C ARG A 479 16.39 -13.70 29.15
N ASP A 480 15.65 -12.89 29.89
CA ASP A 480 14.19 -13.01 30.03
C ASP A 480 13.40 -12.88 28.73
N TRP A 481 14.03 -12.33 27.69
CA TRP A 481 13.49 -12.17 26.35
C TRP A 481 13.90 -13.30 25.37
N LYS A 482 14.78 -14.22 25.78
CA LYS A 482 15.34 -15.24 24.88
C LYS A 482 14.65 -16.60 25.06
N THR A 483 14.59 -17.39 24.00
CA THR A 483 14.33 -18.82 24.09
C THR A 483 15.58 -19.51 24.65
N GLU A 484 15.39 -20.48 25.54
CA GLU A 484 16.48 -21.34 26.04
C GLU A 484 17.14 -22.18 24.93
#